data_df5e39bf93bd8277adb2dc77f8d57bf7
#
_entry.id   df5e39bf93bd8277adb2dc77f8d57bf7
#
_cell.length_a   1.000
_cell.length_b   1.000
_cell.length_c   1.000
_cell.angle_alpha   90.00
_cell.angle_beta   90.00
_cell.angle_gamma   90.00
#
_symmetry.space_group_name_H-M   'P 1'
#
loop_
_entity.id
_entity.type
_entity.pdbx_description
1 polymer ?
#
loop_
_entity_poly.entity_id
_entity_poly.type
_entity_poly.pdbx_seq_one_letter_code
_entity_poly.pdbx_strand_id
1 'polypeptide(L)' 'MKSISFDKVLALKQAVHDTFGVNVHFHDLCSHSAFSLDEPDERIRAFIIDYFKKQGDRAVFNAAGTEFTLE' A
#
# COMPACT_ATOMS: atom_id res chain seq x y z
N MET A 1 -13.22 3.80 -4.54
CA MET A 1 -11.76 3.57 -4.66
C MET A 1 -11.09 4.83 -5.14
N LYS A 2 -10.02 5.24 -4.49
CA LYS A 2 -9.29 6.45 -4.84
C LYS A 2 -8.19 6.15 -5.85
N SER A 3 -7.95 7.09 -6.74
CA SER A 3 -6.70 7.12 -7.48
C SER A 3 -5.61 7.74 -6.59
N ILE A 4 -4.37 7.40 -6.85
CA ILE A 4 -3.24 7.89 -6.06
C ILE A 4 -2.20 8.50 -6.99
N SER A 5 -1.58 9.60 -6.57
CA SER A 5 -0.52 10.22 -7.36
C SER A 5 0.73 9.33 -7.35
N PHE A 6 1.50 9.41 -8.43
CA PHE A 6 2.74 8.64 -8.55
C PHE A 6 3.74 8.99 -7.45
N ASP A 7 3.79 10.26 -7.04
CA ASP A 7 4.66 10.69 -5.94
C ASP A 7 4.32 9.98 -4.63
N LYS A 8 3.04 9.79 -4.34
CA LYS A 8 2.61 9.06 -3.14
C LYS A 8 2.96 7.58 -3.22
N VAL A 9 2.88 6.99 -4.41
CA VAL A 9 3.28 5.61 -4.65
C VAL A 9 4.76 5.44 -4.34
N LEU A 10 5.61 6.31 -4.89
CA LEU A 10 7.05 6.23 -4.64
C LEU A 10 7.40 6.45 -3.18
N ALA A 11 6.73 7.40 -2.51
CA ALA A 11 6.96 7.68 -1.11
C ALA A 11 6.61 6.46 -0.24
N LEU A 12 5.51 5.78 -0.52
CA LEU A 12 5.13 4.57 0.20
C LEU A 12 6.15 3.45 -0.01
N LYS A 13 6.53 3.21 -1.26
CA LYS A 13 7.50 2.17 -1.61
C LYS A 13 8.81 2.41 -0.87
N GLN A 14 9.27 3.64 -0.84
CA GLN A 14 10.51 4.02 -0.14
C GLN A 14 10.37 3.80 1.37
N ALA A 15 9.25 4.22 1.96
CA ALA A 15 9.02 4.09 3.40
C ALA A 15 9.02 2.62 3.85
N VAL A 16 8.34 1.75 3.10
CA VAL A 16 8.29 0.32 3.40
C VAL A 16 9.66 -0.32 3.20
N HIS A 17 10.36 0.02 2.13
CA HIS A 17 11.70 -0.50 1.86
C HIS A 17 12.68 -0.10 2.97
N ASP A 18 12.66 1.15 3.38
CA ASP A 18 13.58 1.65 4.41
C ASP A 18 13.29 1.05 5.78
N THR A 19 12.04 0.73 6.07
CA THR A 19 11.63 0.22 7.38
C THR A 19 11.76 -1.30 7.49
N PHE A 20 11.39 -2.02 6.44
CA PHE A 20 11.29 -3.49 6.46
C PHE A 20 12.20 -4.20 5.46
N GLY A 21 12.80 -3.48 4.52
CA GLY A 21 13.65 -4.08 3.48
C GLY A 21 12.88 -4.86 2.43
N VAL A 22 11.57 -4.60 2.29
CA VAL A 22 10.72 -5.29 1.30
C VAL A 22 10.21 -4.32 0.26
N ASN A 23 9.80 -4.86 -0.89
CA ASN A 23 9.25 -4.08 -1.99
C ASN A 23 7.74 -4.19 -2.02
N VAL A 24 7.08 -3.06 -2.21
CA VAL A 24 5.64 -2.99 -2.49
C VAL A 24 5.49 -2.83 -3.99
N HIS A 25 4.60 -3.61 -4.60
CA HIS A 25 4.31 -3.53 -6.03
C HIS A 25 3.06 -2.69 -6.25
N PHE A 26 3.09 -1.87 -7.27
CA PHE A 26 1.94 -1.03 -7.63
C PHE A 26 1.40 -1.43 -8.99
N HIS A 27 0.09 -1.61 -9.07
CA HIS A 27 -0.62 -1.99 -10.29
C HIS A 27 -1.62 -0.91 -10.63
N ASP A 28 -1.41 -0.24 -11.76
CA ASP A 28 -2.33 0.77 -12.27
C ASP A 28 -3.25 0.11 -13.29
N LEU A 29 -4.43 -0.26 -12.82
CA LEU A 29 -5.46 -0.90 -13.65
C LEU A 29 -6.40 0.14 -14.24
N CYS A 30 -7.08 -0.20 -15.34
CA CYS A 30 -7.97 0.72 -16.04
C CYS A 30 -9.05 1.34 -15.15
N SER A 31 -9.55 0.58 -14.18
CA SER A 31 -10.64 1.03 -13.31
C SER A 31 -10.20 1.44 -11.92
N HIS A 32 -8.99 1.06 -11.50
CA HIS A 32 -8.51 1.34 -10.14
C HIS A 32 -7.01 1.08 -10.02
N SER A 33 -6.45 1.53 -8.92
CA SER A 33 -5.05 1.27 -8.56
C SER A 33 -5.01 0.31 -7.38
N ALA A 34 -4.09 -0.63 -7.41
CA ALA A 34 -3.91 -1.59 -6.34
C ALA A 34 -2.43 -1.77 -6.03
N PHE A 35 -2.14 -2.15 -4.79
CA PHE A 35 -0.78 -2.47 -4.36
C PHE A 35 -0.72 -3.94 -3.96
N SER A 36 0.44 -4.55 -4.11
CA SER A 36 0.62 -5.92 -3.65
C SER A 36 1.94 -6.09 -2.91
N LEU A 37 1.95 -7.07 -2.01
CA LEU A 37 3.11 -7.52 -1.27
C LEU A 37 3.44 -8.94 -1.71
N ASP A 38 4.72 -9.32 -1.69
CA ASP A 38 5.12 -10.67 -2.04
C ASP A 38 4.63 -11.70 -1.02
N GLU A 39 4.58 -11.30 0.26
CA GLU A 39 4.10 -12.16 1.34
C GLU A 39 3.26 -11.34 2.32
N PRO A 40 2.25 -11.96 2.95
CA PRO A 40 1.49 -11.26 4.00
C PRO A 40 2.39 -11.07 5.23
N ASP A 41 2.34 -9.87 5.83
CA ASP A 41 3.06 -9.54 7.05
C ASP A 41 2.24 -8.55 7.86
N GLU A 42 1.86 -8.94 9.05
CA GLU A 42 1.01 -8.09 9.91
C GLU A 42 1.67 -6.78 10.30
N ARG A 43 2.98 -6.77 10.45
CA ARG A 43 3.72 -5.55 10.80
C ARG A 43 3.70 -4.56 9.64
N ILE A 44 3.89 -5.05 8.43
CA ILE A 44 3.84 -4.23 7.22
C ILE A 44 2.43 -3.72 7.01
N ARG A 45 1.44 -4.59 7.18
CA ARG A 45 0.02 -4.21 7.07
C ARG A 45 -0.33 -3.08 8.04
N ALA A 46 0.03 -3.22 9.31
CA ALA A 46 -0.23 -2.21 10.31
C ALA A 46 0.48 -0.88 9.97
N PHE A 47 1.72 -0.96 9.51
CA PHE A 47 2.48 0.20 9.08
C PHE A 47 1.79 0.93 7.93
N ILE A 48 1.34 0.21 6.92
CA ILE A 48 0.68 0.79 5.75
C ILE A 48 -0.65 1.44 6.12
N ILE A 49 -1.44 0.76 6.95
CA ILE A 49 -2.72 1.31 7.40
C ILE A 49 -2.51 2.62 8.16
N ASP A 50 -1.56 2.65 9.07
CA ASP A 50 -1.25 3.86 9.84
C ASP A 50 -0.67 4.96 8.95
N TYR A 51 0.21 4.60 8.03
CA TYR A 51 0.83 5.52 7.10
C TYR A 51 -0.22 6.31 6.30
N PHE A 52 -1.18 5.62 5.73
CA PHE A 52 -2.23 6.27 4.95
C PHE A 52 -3.26 6.96 5.82
N LYS A 53 -3.55 6.42 7.00
CA LYS A 53 -4.47 7.05 7.95
C LYS A 53 -4.02 8.46 8.31
N LYS A 54 -2.72 8.66 8.50
CA LYS A 54 -2.15 9.98 8.81
C LYS A 54 -2.33 10.97 7.66
N GLN A 55 -2.56 10.48 6.47
CA GLN A 55 -2.79 11.31 5.27
C GLN A 55 -4.27 11.49 4.95
N GLY A 56 -5.16 10.94 5.78
CA GLY A 56 -6.58 10.98 5.53
C GLY A 56 -7.10 9.92 4.58
N ASP A 57 -6.29 8.91 4.29
CA ASP A 57 -6.65 7.81 3.40
C ASP A 57 -6.90 6.53 4.20
N ARG A 58 -7.55 5.58 3.57
CA ARG A 58 -7.84 4.29 4.19
C ARG A 58 -7.32 3.17 3.29
N ALA A 59 -6.40 2.36 3.82
CA ALA A 59 -5.90 1.19 3.13
C ALA A 59 -6.78 -0.02 3.47
N VAL A 60 -7.29 -0.69 2.45
CA VAL A 60 -8.17 -1.85 2.61
C VAL A 60 -7.49 -3.06 2.00
N PHE A 61 -7.16 -4.04 2.85
CA PHE A 61 -6.47 -5.25 2.44
C PHE A 61 -7.45 -6.36 2.06
N ASN A 62 -7.01 -7.21 1.13
CA ASN A 62 -7.77 -8.42 0.80
C ASN A 62 -7.67 -9.45 1.92
N ALA A 63 -8.43 -10.55 1.80
CA ALA A 63 -8.46 -11.60 2.83
C ALA A 63 -7.09 -12.24 3.05
N ALA A 64 -6.28 -12.36 2.01
CA ALA A 64 -4.94 -12.93 2.11
C ALA A 64 -3.92 -11.99 2.75
N GLY A 65 -4.22 -10.67 2.82
CA GLY A 65 -3.29 -9.68 3.33
C GLY A 65 -2.14 -9.36 2.39
N THR A 66 -2.26 -9.71 1.12
CA THR A 66 -1.21 -9.52 0.11
C THR A 66 -1.49 -8.39 -0.86
N GLU A 67 -2.73 -7.91 -0.94
CA GLU A 67 -3.09 -6.80 -1.80
C GLU A 67 -3.91 -5.78 -1.03
N PHE A 68 -3.78 -4.51 -1.40
CA PHE A 68 -4.62 -3.46 -0.80
C PHE A 68 -4.89 -2.35 -1.79
N THR A 69 -5.98 -1.65 -1.53
CA THR A 69 -6.39 -0.47 -2.28
C THR A 69 -6.63 0.67 -1.30
N LEU A 70 -6.72 1.89 -1.81
CA LEU A 70 -7.05 3.05 -0.99
C LEU A 70 -8.51 3.47 -1.21
N GLU A 71 -9.16 3.83 -0.13
CA GLU A 71 -10.51 4.36 -0.14
C GLU A 71 -10.61 5.69 0.58
#